data_46fec1c9d3dfb7c40f16f546e5c08592
#
_entry.id   46fec1c9d3dfb7c40f16f546e5c08592
#
_cell.length_a   1.000
_cell.length_b   1.000
_cell.length_c   1.000
_cell.angle_alpha   90.00
_cell.angle_beta   90.00
_cell.angle_gamma   90.00
#
_symmetry.space_group_name_H-M   'P 1'
#
loop_
_entity.id
_entity.type
_entity.pdbx_description
1 polymer ?
#
loop_
_entity_poly.entity_id
_entity_poly.type
_entity_poly.pdbx_seq_one_letter_code
_entity_poly.pdbx_strand_id
1 'polypeptide(L)'
;MPETYPYMKGPFEPSFESLYNFHCPDWFRDAKFGLWSHWGAQSVPMYGDWYARNMYIEGSDQYLYHLRHYGHPSKFGYKDLVKLWKAENFDPEELMDLYVRAGAKYFFAQTTHHDNFFNYDSKLQPFNSVNYGPHRDIVAEWRAAALKRGLKFGITEHLGASFEWLNTNKGCDSHGPYAGVPYDGNDKRYEQLYLDNAEYLDLSKPRMHYTHDKRWPPRWYECVREMVDLFEPDMLYSDGAVPFYAKGATIYDPTYESGLKMVAHLYNGSAAQNGGANQRIYFQKDSRPEFFRIGLLDIERSLEDDIKPLPWQTDTCLGHWFYDVRAQYKDHRQVIGLLVDIVSKNGNLLLNVPQRPDGTIDEECRFTLEKIAQWISVCGEGIYGTRPYHVYGEGPTRLNADKRDKAIQSALRTLAPGATIYNREADAQWTPWDIRYTQKETEGKVYAFVMGDARAVSLTQLKEPEKVASVRLLGCGSVPFHTEGGVLSAYLPERLPCEMANCLEIVTRP
;
A
#
# COMPACT_ATOMS: atom_id res chain seq x y z
N MET A 1 14.86 -35.40 10.18
CA MET A 1 14.36 -34.83 8.92
C MET A 1 14.74 -33.35 8.93
N PRO A 2 15.16 -32.72 7.82
CA PRO A 2 15.38 -31.29 7.81
C PRO A 2 14.10 -30.57 8.27
N GLU A 3 14.26 -29.48 9.03
CA GLU A 3 13.14 -28.67 9.50
C GLU A 3 12.37 -28.11 8.29
N THR A 4 11.08 -28.37 8.23
CA THR A 4 10.23 -27.76 7.19
C THR A 4 10.10 -26.27 7.51
N TYR A 5 10.42 -25.41 6.53
CA TYR A 5 10.45 -23.97 6.68
C TYR A 5 11.43 -23.49 7.77
N PRO A 6 12.74 -23.62 7.58
CA PRO A 6 13.74 -23.15 8.53
C PRO A 6 13.67 -21.63 8.65
N TYR A 7 13.59 -21.10 9.87
CA TYR A 7 13.51 -19.68 10.17
C TYR A 7 14.59 -19.27 11.17
N MET A 8 14.91 -17.98 11.20
CA MET A 8 15.89 -17.43 12.16
C MET A 8 15.36 -17.63 13.58
N LYS A 9 16.17 -18.26 14.44
CA LYS A 9 15.81 -18.46 15.85
C LYS A 9 16.04 -17.16 16.64
N GLY A 10 15.18 -16.92 17.63
CA GLY A 10 15.22 -15.71 18.43
C GLY A 10 14.04 -15.65 19.40
N PRO A 11 13.66 -14.45 19.86
CA PRO A 11 12.59 -14.29 20.85
C PRO A 11 11.19 -14.60 20.31
N PHE A 12 11.01 -14.69 18.98
CA PHE A 12 9.71 -14.96 18.37
C PHE A 12 9.63 -16.39 17.83
N GLU A 13 8.70 -17.17 18.37
CA GLU A 13 8.34 -18.47 17.84
C GLU A 13 7.16 -18.36 16.87
N PRO A 14 6.99 -19.28 15.89
CA PRO A 14 5.92 -19.24 14.90
C PRO A 14 4.57 -19.69 15.47
N SER A 15 4.12 -19.00 16.48
CA SER A 15 2.83 -19.19 17.12
C SER A 15 2.17 -17.86 17.41
N PHE A 16 0.86 -17.80 17.43
CA PHE A 16 0.14 -16.57 17.78
C PHE A 16 0.53 -16.07 19.16
N GLU A 17 0.64 -16.95 20.15
CA GLU A 17 1.03 -16.57 21.51
C GLU A 17 2.35 -15.82 21.55
N SER A 18 3.36 -16.32 20.86
CA SER A 18 4.67 -15.67 20.78
C SER A 18 4.62 -14.40 19.95
N LEU A 19 3.96 -14.41 18.80
CA LEU A 19 3.89 -13.27 17.89
C LEU A 19 3.03 -12.12 18.46
N TYR A 20 2.14 -12.36 19.43
CA TYR A 20 1.43 -11.31 20.16
C TYR A 20 2.34 -10.40 21.00
N ASN A 21 3.61 -10.78 21.19
CA ASN A 21 4.63 -9.90 21.76
C ASN A 21 5.15 -8.86 20.75
N PHE A 22 4.62 -8.83 19.53
CA PHE A 22 4.88 -7.74 18.60
C PHE A 22 4.35 -6.42 19.15
N HIS A 23 5.21 -5.41 19.12
CA HIS A 23 4.87 -4.02 19.41
C HIS A 23 5.22 -3.17 18.20
N CYS A 24 4.27 -2.34 17.77
CA CYS A 24 4.52 -1.42 16.67
C CYS A 24 5.65 -0.45 17.05
N PRO A 25 6.76 -0.41 16.31
CA PRO A 25 7.86 0.50 16.58
C PRO A 25 7.43 1.97 16.53
N ASP A 26 7.99 2.81 17.40
CA ASP A 26 7.66 4.24 17.46
C ASP A 26 7.98 4.97 16.16
N TRP A 27 9.04 4.56 15.46
CA TRP A 27 9.39 5.17 14.18
C TRP A 27 8.23 5.11 13.17
N PHE A 28 7.42 4.03 13.15
CA PHE A 28 6.27 3.91 12.26
C PHE A 28 5.12 4.79 12.72
N ARG A 29 4.87 4.82 14.03
CA ARG A 29 3.85 5.70 14.63
C ARG A 29 4.15 7.19 14.39
N ASP A 30 5.42 7.53 14.18
CA ASP A 30 5.87 8.91 13.90
C ASP A 30 5.90 9.22 12.40
N ALA A 31 6.10 8.21 11.56
CA ALA A 31 6.30 8.36 10.12
C ALA A 31 5.08 8.84 9.34
N LYS A 32 3.88 8.37 9.65
CA LYS A 32 2.57 8.79 9.13
C LYS A 32 2.34 8.66 7.63
N PHE A 33 3.34 8.91 6.78
CA PHE A 33 3.20 8.94 5.33
C PHE A 33 4.33 8.17 4.65
N GLY A 34 3.96 7.23 3.80
CA GLY A 34 4.85 6.47 2.94
C GLY A 34 4.41 6.50 1.49
N LEU A 35 5.36 6.23 0.59
CA LEU A 35 5.11 6.08 -0.83
C LEU A 35 5.45 4.66 -1.29
N TRP A 36 4.81 4.25 -2.37
CA TRP A 36 4.94 2.90 -2.91
C TRP A 36 5.16 2.93 -4.41
N SER A 37 6.07 2.10 -4.90
CA SER A 37 6.20 1.75 -6.30
C SER A 37 5.63 0.35 -6.54
N HIS A 38 4.33 0.27 -6.86
CA HIS A 38 3.64 -0.93 -7.31
C HIS A 38 3.85 -1.07 -8.81
N TRP A 39 5.04 -1.53 -9.20
CA TRP A 39 5.55 -1.45 -10.57
C TRP A 39 6.27 -2.73 -10.96
N GLY A 40 6.20 -3.08 -12.24
CA GLY A 40 6.80 -4.27 -12.80
C GLY A 40 6.37 -4.49 -14.25
N ALA A 41 6.64 -5.69 -14.79
CA ALA A 41 6.39 -6.02 -16.18
C ALA A 41 4.90 -5.89 -16.61
N GLN A 42 3.95 -5.97 -15.68
CA GLN A 42 2.52 -5.73 -15.98
C GLN A 42 2.21 -4.29 -16.40
N SER A 43 3.13 -3.33 -16.19
CA SER A 43 2.97 -1.96 -16.67
C SER A 43 3.17 -1.82 -18.19
N VAL A 44 3.80 -2.80 -18.86
CA VAL A 44 4.14 -2.73 -20.30
C VAL A 44 2.95 -2.41 -21.19
N PRO A 45 1.77 -3.03 -21.01
CA PRO A 45 0.62 -2.72 -21.84
C PRO A 45 0.00 -1.35 -21.55
N MET A 46 0.36 -0.73 -20.42
CA MET A 46 -0.25 0.53 -19.95
C MET A 46 -1.78 0.46 -19.87
N TYR A 47 -2.30 -0.70 -19.45
CA TYR A 47 -3.73 -1.02 -19.48
C TYR A 47 -4.24 -1.63 -18.16
N GLY A 48 -3.71 -1.13 -17.06
CA GLY A 48 -4.17 -1.39 -15.69
C GLY A 48 -3.69 -2.69 -15.08
N ASP A 49 -4.27 -2.97 -13.93
CA ASP A 49 -3.91 -4.09 -13.07
C ASP A 49 -4.45 -5.45 -13.59
N TRP A 50 -3.82 -6.53 -13.13
CA TRP A 50 -4.17 -7.93 -13.45
C TRP A 50 -4.02 -8.33 -14.92
N TYR A 51 -3.25 -7.58 -15.67
CA TYR A 51 -3.07 -7.82 -17.10
C TYR A 51 -2.55 -9.23 -17.40
N ALA A 52 -1.55 -9.70 -16.65
CA ALA A 52 -0.96 -11.04 -16.84
C ALA A 52 -1.95 -12.21 -16.68
N ARG A 53 -3.08 -11.98 -15.98
CA ARG A 53 -4.19 -12.92 -15.86
C ARG A 53 -5.23 -12.72 -16.95
N ASN A 54 -5.70 -11.48 -17.08
CA ASN A 54 -6.91 -11.19 -17.84
C ASN A 54 -6.68 -11.21 -19.35
N MET A 55 -5.43 -11.05 -19.81
CA MET A 55 -5.08 -11.25 -21.22
C MET A 55 -5.33 -12.68 -21.73
N TYR A 56 -5.55 -13.65 -20.83
CA TYR A 56 -5.87 -15.04 -21.12
C TYR A 56 -7.33 -15.40 -20.85
N ILE A 57 -8.20 -14.41 -20.63
CA ILE A 57 -9.64 -14.62 -20.44
C ILE A 57 -10.37 -14.09 -21.69
N GLU A 58 -10.78 -15.02 -22.58
CA GLU A 58 -11.46 -14.71 -23.83
C GLU A 58 -12.60 -13.72 -23.60
N GLY A 59 -12.62 -12.63 -24.38
CA GLY A 59 -13.64 -11.59 -24.30
C GLY A 59 -13.49 -10.55 -23.19
N SER A 60 -12.51 -10.70 -22.27
CA SER A 60 -12.21 -9.64 -21.32
C SER A 60 -11.65 -8.38 -22.01
N ASP A 61 -11.78 -7.22 -21.39
CA ASP A 61 -11.25 -5.96 -21.93
C ASP A 61 -9.75 -6.05 -22.22
N GLN A 62 -8.96 -6.62 -21.29
CA GLN A 62 -7.53 -6.79 -21.46
C GLN A 62 -7.16 -7.85 -22.52
N TYR A 63 -7.97 -8.92 -22.68
CA TYR A 63 -7.78 -9.87 -23.77
C TYR A 63 -8.03 -9.20 -25.14
N LEU A 64 -9.12 -8.44 -25.27
CA LEU A 64 -9.45 -7.74 -26.52
C LEU A 64 -8.39 -6.68 -26.87
N TYR A 65 -7.89 -5.96 -25.85
CA TYR A 65 -6.79 -5.04 -26.01
C TYR A 65 -5.51 -5.79 -26.48
N HIS A 66 -5.18 -6.88 -25.80
CA HIS A 66 -4.00 -7.71 -26.12
C HIS A 66 -4.05 -8.22 -27.56
N LEU A 67 -5.20 -8.74 -27.96
CA LEU A 67 -5.41 -9.27 -29.31
C LEU A 67 -5.16 -8.22 -30.41
N ARG A 68 -5.54 -6.96 -30.14
CA ARG A 68 -5.36 -5.85 -31.09
C ARG A 68 -3.91 -5.32 -31.17
N HIS A 69 -3.20 -5.32 -30.05
CA HIS A 69 -1.90 -4.65 -29.95
C HIS A 69 -0.72 -5.61 -30.02
N TYR A 70 -0.90 -6.86 -29.60
CA TYR A 70 0.19 -7.86 -29.49
C TYR A 70 -0.10 -9.15 -30.25
N GLY A 71 -1.37 -9.41 -30.58
CA GLY A 71 -1.80 -10.63 -31.21
C GLY A 71 -2.34 -11.65 -30.21
N HIS A 72 -2.61 -12.87 -30.68
CA HIS A 72 -3.26 -13.91 -29.88
C HIS A 72 -2.31 -14.47 -28.79
N PRO A 73 -2.82 -14.73 -27.56
CA PRO A 73 -1.99 -15.21 -26.43
C PRO A 73 -1.30 -16.56 -26.64
N SER A 74 -1.72 -17.37 -27.64
CA SER A 74 -0.99 -18.57 -28.02
C SER A 74 0.29 -18.28 -28.84
N LYS A 75 0.47 -17.04 -29.32
CA LYS A 75 1.60 -16.62 -30.16
C LYS A 75 2.48 -15.59 -29.47
N PHE A 76 1.86 -14.64 -28.79
CA PHE A 76 2.53 -13.62 -28.01
C PHE A 76 1.87 -13.56 -26.63
N GLY A 77 2.52 -14.11 -25.63
CA GLY A 77 1.97 -14.22 -24.28
C GLY A 77 2.70 -13.34 -23.27
N TYR A 78 2.41 -13.55 -22.00
CA TYR A 78 3.01 -12.75 -20.94
C TYR A 78 4.54 -12.85 -20.89
N LYS A 79 5.11 -14.03 -21.14
CA LYS A 79 6.55 -14.24 -21.29
C LYS A 79 7.23 -13.34 -22.33
N ASP A 80 6.46 -12.87 -23.30
CA ASP A 80 6.95 -11.98 -24.34
C ASP A 80 6.80 -10.52 -23.92
N LEU A 81 5.72 -10.18 -23.19
CA LEU A 81 5.53 -8.85 -22.58
C LEU A 81 6.66 -8.53 -21.59
N VAL A 82 7.08 -9.47 -20.75
CA VAL A 82 8.17 -9.21 -19.77
C VAL A 82 9.48 -8.81 -20.46
N LYS A 83 9.72 -9.26 -21.70
CA LYS A 83 10.90 -8.86 -22.49
C LYS A 83 10.81 -7.44 -23.03
N LEU A 84 9.60 -6.88 -23.12
CA LEU A 84 9.37 -5.52 -23.59
C LEU A 84 9.51 -4.48 -22.46
N TRP A 85 9.50 -4.92 -21.21
CA TRP A 85 9.77 -4.02 -20.09
C TRP A 85 11.23 -3.59 -20.10
N LYS A 86 11.52 -2.31 -20.31
CA LYS A 86 12.90 -1.81 -20.46
C LYS A 86 13.36 -0.93 -19.31
N ALA A 87 12.45 -0.20 -18.68
CA ALA A 87 12.77 0.74 -17.61
C ALA A 87 13.92 1.71 -17.99
N GLU A 88 13.97 2.11 -19.26
CA GLU A 88 15.09 2.86 -19.84
C GLU A 88 15.27 4.26 -19.25
N ASN A 89 14.21 4.83 -18.70
CA ASN A 89 14.21 6.15 -18.06
C ASN A 89 14.06 6.07 -16.53
N PHE A 90 14.21 4.87 -15.97
CA PHE A 90 14.09 4.68 -14.52
C PHE A 90 15.29 5.30 -13.80
N ASP A 91 15.02 6.37 -13.08
CA ASP A 91 15.96 7.05 -12.18
C ASP A 91 15.42 7.03 -10.74
N PRO A 92 15.81 6.03 -9.93
CA PRO A 92 15.36 5.91 -8.55
C PRO A 92 15.86 7.05 -7.66
N GLU A 93 16.98 7.68 -8.00
CA GLU A 93 17.53 8.80 -7.24
C GLU A 93 16.65 10.04 -7.39
N GLU A 94 16.30 10.41 -8.63
CA GLU A 94 15.43 11.56 -8.94
C GLU A 94 14.03 11.36 -8.32
N LEU A 95 13.42 10.19 -8.53
CA LEU A 95 12.11 9.89 -7.98
C LEU A 95 12.11 9.89 -6.44
N MET A 96 13.14 9.34 -5.81
CA MET A 96 13.23 9.32 -4.35
C MET A 96 13.44 10.72 -3.78
N ASP A 97 14.16 11.62 -4.47
CA ASP A 97 14.25 13.03 -4.08
C ASP A 97 12.87 13.70 -4.08
N LEU A 98 12.07 13.46 -5.11
CA LEU A 98 10.69 13.94 -5.18
C LEU A 98 9.84 13.38 -4.03
N TYR A 99 9.96 12.09 -3.75
CA TYR A 99 9.19 11.41 -2.71
C TYR A 99 9.53 11.91 -1.31
N VAL A 100 10.81 12.17 -1.03
CA VAL A 100 11.24 12.79 0.23
C VAL A 100 10.70 14.21 0.37
N ARG A 101 10.77 15.01 -0.71
CA ARG A 101 10.18 16.36 -0.70
C ARG A 101 8.67 16.32 -0.48
N ALA A 102 7.95 15.36 -1.07
CA ALA A 102 6.53 15.14 -0.83
C ALA A 102 6.20 14.71 0.61
N GLY A 103 7.23 14.40 1.42
CA GLY A 103 7.10 14.13 2.84
C GLY A 103 7.16 12.66 3.22
N ALA A 104 7.45 11.74 2.31
CA ALA A 104 7.58 10.33 2.63
C ALA A 104 8.65 10.09 3.72
N LYS A 105 8.31 9.23 4.68
CA LYS A 105 9.20 8.75 5.75
C LYS A 105 9.56 7.29 5.59
N TYR A 106 8.81 6.58 4.78
CA TYR A 106 9.10 5.20 4.38
C TYR A 106 8.68 4.99 2.92
N PHE A 107 9.26 3.96 2.32
CA PHE A 107 9.01 3.63 0.92
C PHE A 107 8.90 2.11 0.76
N PHE A 108 7.93 1.67 -0.03
CA PHE A 108 7.78 0.28 -0.43
C PHE A 108 8.15 0.07 -1.89
N ALA A 109 8.93 -0.98 -2.16
CA ALA A 109 9.15 -1.50 -3.50
C ALA A 109 8.45 -2.86 -3.67
N GLN A 110 7.79 -3.05 -4.81
CA GLN A 110 7.23 -4.34 -5.16
C GLN A 110 8.35 -5.31 -5.56
N THR A 111 8.53 -6.38 -4.80
CA THR A 111 9.48 -7.46 -5.17
C THR A 111 8.87 -8.40 -6.20
N THR A 112 7.60 -8.72 -6.05
CA THR A 112 6.83 -9.56 -6.98
C THR A 112 5.36 -9.15 -6.94
N HIS A 113 4.64 -9.48 -8.02
CA HIS A 113 3.19 -9.48 -8.05
C HIS A 113 2.63 -10.90 -8.23
N HIS A 114 1.33 -11.04 -8.41
CA HIS A 114 0.69 -12.35 -8.70
C HIS A 114 1.19 -13.00 -9.98
N ASP A 115 1.86 -12.25 -10.85
CA ASP A 115 2.41 -12.70 -12.14
C ASP A 115 3.66 -13.59 -12.04
N ASN A 116 4.15 -13.80 -10.82
CA ASN A 116 5.32 -14.63 -10.54
C ASN A 116 6.61 -14.18 -11.27
N PHE A 117 6.65 -12.90 -11.71
CA PHE A 117 7.84 -12.25 -12.23
C PHE A 117 8.50 -11.42 -11.13
N PHE A 118 9.82 -11.59 -10.93
CA PHE A 118 10.54 -10.98 -9.81
C PHE A 118 11.30 -9.73 -10.25
N ASN A 119 11.20 -8.67 -9.47
CA ASN A 119 11.80 -7.37 -9.78
C ASN A 119 13.24 -7.23 -9.24
N TYR A 120 13.92 -8.34 -8.94
CA TYR A 120 15.27 -8.38 -8.36
C TYR A 120 16.06 -9.61 -8.84
N ASP A 121 17.38 -9.65 -8.56
CA ASP A 121 18.28 -10.77 -8.89
C ASP A 121 18.01 -12.00 -8.00
N SER A 122 16.90 -12.69 -8.25
CA SER A 122 16.56 -13.92 -7.53
C SER A 122 17.39 -15.11 -8.01
N LYS A 123 17.84 -15.92 -7.08
CA LYS A 123 18.49 -17.22 -7.36
C LYS A 123 17.46 -18.34 -7.47
N LEU A 124 16.25 -18.11 -6.99
CA LEU A 124 15.18 -19.09 -6.99
C LEU A 124 14.26 -18.96 -8.22
N GLN A 125 14.08 -17.74 -8.75
CA GLN A 125 13.22 -17.47 -9.91
C GLN A 125 14.03 -16.91 -11.07
N PRO A 126 14.22 -17.69 -12.15
CA PRO A 126 15.00 -17.23 -13.32
C PRO A 126 14.25 -16.16 -14.13
N PHE A 127 12.91 -16.10 -14.04
CA PHE A 127 12.11 -15.04 -14.66
C PHE A 127 12.09 -13.81 -13.75
N ASN A 128 13.13 -12.99 -13.85
CA ASN A 128 13.32 -11.81 -13.05
C ASN A 128 13.86 -10.64 -13.89
N SER A 129 13.84 -9.44 -13.32
CA SER A 129 14.20 -8.19 -13.99
C SER A 129 15.67 -8.07 -14.39
N VAL A 130 16.55 -8.90 -13.82
CA VAL A 130 17.97 -8.96 -14.20
C VAL A 130 18.16 -9.84 -15.43
N ASN A 131 17.48 -10.98 -15.49
CA ASN A 131 17.60 -11.93 -16.59
C ASN A 131 16.74 -11.54 -17.81
N TYR A 132 15.62 -10.85 -17.57
CA TYR A 132 14.66 -10.44 -18.59
C TYR A 132 14.28 -8.97 -18.43
N GLY A 133 13.89 -8.36 -19.55
CA GLY A 133 13.34 -7.00 -19.53
C GLY A 133 14.41 -5.93 -19.30
N PRO A 134 14.43 -5.23 -18.16
CA PRO A 134 15.32 -4.10 -17.92
C PRO A 134 16.79 -4.47 -17.70
N HIS A 135 17.08 -5.74 -17.38
CA HIS A 135 18.42 -6.22 -17.00
C HIS A 135 19.01 -5.43 -15.82
N ARG A 136 18.17 -5.12 -14.84
CA ARG A 136 18.49 -4.34 -13.64
C ARG A 136 17.84 -4.99 -12.40
N ASP A 137 18.48 -4.85 -11.25
CA ASP A 137 17.86 -5.18 -9.97
C ASP A 137 17.08 -3.97 -9.46
N ILE A 138 15.82 -3.89 -9.85
CA ILE A 138 14.94 -2.75 -9.57
C ILE A 138 14.74 -2.55 -8.06
N VAL A 139 14.60 -3.63 -7.30
CA VAL A 139 14.39 -3.55 -5.85
C VAL A 139 15.65 -3.07 -5.13
N ALA A 140 16.82 -3.58 -5.52
CA ALA A 140 18.09 -3.13 -4.93
C ALA A 140 18.36 -1.65 -5.21
N GLU A 141 18.05 -1.18 -6.42
CA GLU A 141 18.19 0.23 -6.78
C GLU A 141 17.24 1.14 -5.97
N TRP A 142 15.97 0.76 -5.83
CA TRP A 142 15.03 1.46 -4.94
C TRP A 142 15.51 1.49 -3.50
N ARG A 143 15.98 0.33 -2.99
CA ARG A 143 16.51 0.23 -1.62
C ARG A 143 17.68 1.17 -1.40
N ALA A 144 18.65 1.17 -2.33
CA ALA A 144 19.82 2.03 -2.24
C ALA A 144 19.42 3.53 -2.18
N ALA A 145 18.50 3.95 -3.07
CA ALA A 145 18.02 5.33 -3.12
C ALA A 145 17.26 5.74 -1.85
N ALA A 146 16.42 4.85 -1.30
CA ALA A 146 15.66 5.08 -0.07
C ALA A 146 16.58 5.20 1.16
N LEU A 147 17.50 4.24 1.35
CA LEU A 147 18.41 4.23 2.49
C LEU A 147 19.38 5.41 2.48
N LYS A 148 19.86 5.82 1.31
CA LYS A 148 20.72 7.02 1.15
C LYS A 148 20.06 8.30 1.68
N ARG A 149 18.71 8.34 1.69
CA ARG A 149 17.92 9.48 2.18
C ARG A 149 17.33 9.24 3.58
N GLY A 150 17.72 8.15 4.24
CA GLY A 150 17.28 7.83 5.60
C GLY A 150 15.83 7.38 5.71
N LEU A 151 15.18 6.97 4.59
CA LEU A 151 13.86 6.39 4.66
C LEU A 151 13.92 4.95 5.18
N LYS A 152 12.87 4.56 5.87
CA LYS A 152 12.58 3.15 6.15
C LYS A 152 12.16 2.45 4.86
N PHE A 153 12.69 1.25 4.63
CA PHE A 153 12.47 0.51 3.39
C PHE A 153 11.60 -0.73 3.61
N GLY A 154 10.55 -0.84 2.84
CA GLY A 154 9.64 -1.98 2.81
C GLY A 154 9.65 -2.70 1.48
N ILE A 155 9.28 -3.97 1.52
CA ILE A 155 9.02 -4.78 0.34
C ILE A 155 7.61 -5.34 0.36
N THR A 156 7.04 -5.52 -0.84
CA THR A 156 5.73 -6.14 -1.00
C THR A 156 5.83 -7.41 -1.82
N GLU A 157 5.14 -8.44 -1.38
CA GLU A 157 4.98 -9.70 -2.10
C GLU A 157 3.49 -10.03 -2.31
N HIS A 158 3.16 -10.58 -3.45
CA HIS A 158 1.82 -10.98 -3.83
C HIS A 158 1.76 -12.45 -4.26
N LEU A 159 2.81 -13.22 -3.95
CA LEU A 159 2.97 -14.60 -4.39
C LEU A 159 1.95 -15.56 -3.76
N GLY A 160 1.40 -15.20 -2.60
CA GLY A 160 0.41 -16.05 -1.93
C GLY A 160 -0.73 -16.51 -2.84
N ALA A 161 -1.19 -15.62 -3.72
CA ALA A 161 -2.27 -15.90 -4.67
C ALA A 161 -1.82 -16.49 -6.01
N SER A 162 -0.54 -16.38 -6.38
CA SER A 162 -0.05 -16.58 -7.74
C SER A 162 -0.42 -17.94 -8.36
N PHE A 163 -0.44 -19.00 -7.57
CA PHE A 163 -0.61 -20.35 -8.08
C PHE A 163 -1.93 -20.54 -8.83
N GLU A 164 -3.04 -20.12 -8.28
CA GLU A 164 -4.33 -20.17 -8.97
C GLU A 164 -4.65 -18.89 -9.75
N TRP A 165 -4.04 -17.76 -9.40
CA TRP A 165 -4.25 -16.52 -10.11
C TRP A 165 -3.75 -16.60 -11.58
N LEU A 166 -2.63 -17.27 -11.81
CA LEU A 166 -2.04 -17.43 -13.15
C LEU A 166 -2.66 -18.56 -13.99
N ASN A 167 -3.54 -19.39 -13.45
CA ASN A 167 -4.03 -20.59 -14.16
C ASN A 167 -4.77 -20.29 -15.49
N THR A 168 -5.24 -19.07 -15.72
CA THR A 168 -5.91 -18.65 -16.95
C THR A 168 -5.05 -18.85 -18.19
N ASN A 169 -3.73 -18.79 -18.06
CA ASN A 169 -2.79 -19.04 -19.16
C ASN A 169 -2.77 -20.50 -19.67
N LYS A 170 -3.46 -21.43 -18.96
CA LYS A 170 -3.60 -22.85 -19.33
C LYS A 170 -4.78 -23.10 -20.24
N GLY A 171 -5.65 -22.09 -20.45
CA GLY A 171 -6.84 -22.21 -21.28
C GLY A 171 -6.58 -22.12 -22.79
N CYS A 172 -7.66 -21.95 -23.51
CA CYS A 172 -7.73 -21.66 -24.94
C CYS A 172 -9.00 -20.86 -25.23
N ASP A 173 -9.09 -20.29 -26.42
CA ASP A 173 -10.33 -19.70 -26.88
C ASP A 173 -11.40 -20.78 -27.14
N SER A 174 -12.65 -20.42 -26.86
CA SER A 174 -13.82 -21.25 -27.17
C SER A 174 -14.36 -20.94 -28.58
N HIS A 175 -14.06 -19.77 -29.11
CA HIS A 175 -14.62 -19.26 -30.35
C HIS A 175 -13.54 -18.66 -31.27
N GLY A 176 -13.93 -18.44 -32.54
CA GLY A 176 -13.07 -17.76 -33.52
C GLY A 176 -11.95 -18.62 -34.12
N PRO A 177 -10.98 -17.99 -34.82
CA PRO A 177 -9.97 -18.70 -35.60
C PRO A 177 -8.93 -19.46 -34.75
N TYR A 178 -8.85 -19.18 -33.46
CA TYR A 178 -7.95 -19.83 -32.52
C TYR A 178 -8.68 -20.75 -31.54
N ALA A 179 -9.96 -21.06 -31.76
CA ALA A 179 -10.72 -21.96 -30.90
C ALA A 179 -9.98 -23.29 -30.68
N GLY A 180 -9.83 -23.67 -29.40
CA GLY A 180 -9.12 -24.89 -29.01
C GLY A 180 -7.60 -24.82 -29.12
N VAL A 181 -7.01 -23.71 -29.56
CA VAL A 181 -5.56 -23.54 -29.57
C VAL A 181 -5.06 -23.18 -28.17
N PRO A 182 -4.25 -24.03 -27.51
CA PRO A 182 -3.79 -23.73 -26.16
C PRO A 182 -3.00 -22.42 -26.10
N TYR A 183 -3.23 -21.64 -25.04
CA TYR A 183 -2.40 -20.48 -24.74
C TYR A 183 -0.96 -20.90 -24.40
N ASP A 184 -0.03 -19.96 -24.51
CA ASP A 184 1.40 -20.19 -24.35
C ASP A 184 1.81 -20.63 -22.93
N GLY A 185 0.97 -20.44 -21.93
CA GLY A 185 1.18 -20.94 -20.57
C GLY A 185 1.24 -22.48 -20.47
N ASN A 186 0.79 -23.20 -21.51
CA ASN A 186 0.93 -24.65 -21.61
C ASN A 186 2.34 -25.10 -22.07
N ASP A 187 3.21 -24.19 -22.47
CA ASP A 187 4.59 -24.48 -22.86
C ASP A 187 5.45 -24.76 -21.62
N LYS A 188 5.81 -26.03 -21.43
CA LYS A 188 6.60 -26.48 -20.27
C LYS A 188 7.97 -25.79 -20.12
N ARG A 189 8.51 -25.18 -21.18
CA ARG A 189 9.76 -24.40 -21.12
C ARG A 189 9.65 -23.18 -20.23
N TYR A 190 8.44 -22.69 -20.02
CA TYR A 190 8.12 -21.51 -19.21
C TYR A 190 7.38 -21.84 -17.91
N GLU A 191 7.40 -23.12 -17.49
CA GLU A 191 6.69 -23.59 -16.30
C GLU A 191 7.10 -22.84 -15.03
N GLN A 192 8.36 -22.43 -14.91
CA GLN A 192 8.80 -21.64 -13.75
C GLN A 192 8.15 -20.24 -13.68
N LEU A 193 7.73 -19.65 -14.81
CA LEU A 193 6.93 -18.42 -14.84
C LEU A 193 5.43 -18.73 -14.68
N TYR A 194 4.92 -19.66 -15.49
CA TYR A 194 3.48 -19.90 -15.63
C TYR A 194 2.90 -20.91 -14.65
N LEU A 195 3.74 -21.61 -13.91
CA LEU A 195 3.42 -22.65 -12.93
C LEU A 195 2.76 -23.91 -13.55
N ASP A 196 2.76 -24.99 -12.82
CA ASP A 196 2.09 -26.25 -13.18
C ASP A 196 0.77 -26.34 -12.43
N ASN A 197 -0.27 -25.68 -12.97
CA ASN A 197 -1.54 -25.39 -12.29
C ASN A 197 -2.77 -25.58 -13.19
N ALA A 198 -2.65 -26.34 -14.27
CA ALA A 198 -3.73 -26.53 -15.24
C ALA A 198 -4.99 -27.18 -14.63
N GLU A 199 -4.82 -28.06 -13.64
CA GLU A 199 -5.90 -28.75 -12.94
C GLU A 199 -6.80 -27.80 -12.13
N TYR A 200 -6.34 -26.59 -11.83
CA TYR A 200 -7.09 -25.58 -11.09
C TYR A 200 -7.83 -24.59 -12.01
N LEU A 201 -7.76 -24.75 -13.32
CA LEU A 201 -8.45 -23.87 -14.26
C LEU A 201 -9.96 -24.15 -14.26
N ASP A 202 -10.70 -23.29 -13.58
CA ASP A 202 -12.17 -23.27 -13.62
C ASP A 202 -12.67 -21.84 -13.55
N LEU A 203 -12.90 -21.22 -14.70
CA LEU A 203 -13.36 -19.82 -14.78
C LEU A 203 -14.82 -19.64 -14.27
N SER A 204 -15.56 -20.73 -14.04
CA SER A 204 -16.91 -20.69 -13.47
C SER A 204 -16.91 -20.50 -11.95
N LYS A 205 -15.76 -20.70 -11.30
CA LYS A 205 -15.59 -20.57 -9.85
C LYS A 205 -14.71 -19.39 -9.48
N PRO A 206 -14.93 -18.79 -8.31
CA PRO A 206 -13.97 -17.86 -7.74
C PRO A 206 -12.61 -18.55 -7.55
N ARG A 207 -11.52 -17.89 -7.95
CA ARG A 207 -10.17 -18.39 -7.67
C ARG A 207 -9.90 -18.40 -6.16
N MET A 208 -9.12 -19.36 -5.72
CA MET A 208 -8.59 -19.37 -4.36
C MET A 208 -7.41 -18.37 -4.25
N HIS A 209 -7.44 -17.51 -3.23
CA HIS A 209 -6.30 -16.63 -2.97
C HIS A 209 -5.10 -17.44 -2.49
N TYR A 210 -5.32 -18.36 -1.55
CA TYR A 210 -4.31 -19.33 -1.11
C TYR A 210 -4.71 -20.72 -1.59
N THR A 211 -3.90 -21.29 -2.47
CA THR A 211 -4.18 -22.61 -3.05
C THR A 211 -4.12 -23.73 -2.03
N HIS A 212 -4.88 -24.82 -2.28
CA HIS A 212 -4.76 -26.09 -1.56
C HIS A 212 -3.61 -26.97 -2.07
N ASP A 213 -2.93 -26.58 -3.12
CA ASP A 213 -1.82 -27.36 -3.66
C ASP A 213 -0.62 -27.32 -2.71
N LYS A 214 -0.20 -28.49 -2.26
CA LYS A 214 0.88 -28.66 -1.29
C LYS A 214 2.27 -28.27 -1.82
N ARG A 215 2.41 -28.13 -3.13
CA ARG A 215 3.68 -27.72 -3.77
C ARG A 215 3.96 -26.22 -3.58
N TRP A 216 2.90 -25.39 -3.45
CA TRP A 216 3.05 -23.94 -3.47
C TRP A 216 3.53 -23.31 -2.15
N PRO A 217 3.01 -23.66 -0.97
CA PRO A 217 3.47 -23.07 0.28
C PRO A 217 4.98 -23.17 0.55
N PRO A 218 5.64 -24.32 0.30
CA PRO A 218 7.10 -24.39 0.42
C PRO A 218 7.83 -23.46 -0.54
N ARG A 219 7.37 -23.39 -1.78
CA ARG A 219 7.95 -22.51 -2.81
C ARG A 219 7.78 -21.03 -2.44
N TRP A 220 6.58 -20.66 -2.02
CA TRP A 220 6.28 -19.31 -1.53
C TRP A 220 7.23 -18.93 -0.38
N TYR A 221 7.38 -19.83 0.60
CA TYR A 221 8.23 -19.57 1.76
C TYR A 221 9.69 -19.33 1.40
N GLU A 222 10.25 -20.18 0.55
CA GLU A 222 11.63 -20.04 0.09
C GLU A 222 11.86 -18.71 -0.64
N CYS A 223 10.94 -18.33 -1.52
CA CYS A 223 11.03 -17.07 -2.27
C CYS A 223 10.93 -15.85 -1.34
N VAL A 224 9.96 -15.83 -0.42
CA VAL A 224 9.79 -14.68 0.48
C VAL A 224 10.94 -14.60 1.49
N ARG A 225 11.45 -15.75 1.94
CA ARG A 225 12.66 -15.77 2.78
C ARG A 225 13.86 -15.20 2.03
N GLU A 226 14.07 -15.58 0.76
CA GLU A 226 15.12 -14.98 -0.08
C GLU A 226 15.00 -13.45 -0.10
N MET A 227 13.80 -12.90 -0.31
CA MET A 227 13.55 -11.45 -0.31
C MET A 227 13.92 -10.80 1.04
N VAL A 228 13.49 -11.43 2.14
CA VAL A 228 13.75 -10.92 3.49
C VAL A 228 15.24 -10.97 3.80
N ASP A 229 15.92 -12.06 3.44
CA ASP A 229 17.36 -12.24 3.69
C ASP A 229 18.22 -11.29 2.83
N LEU A 230 17.83 -11.04 1.57
CA LEU A 230 18.57 -10.16 0.67
C LEU A 230 18.40 -8.68 0.99
N PHE A 231 17.17 -8.27 1.28
CA PHE A 231 16.85 -6.84 1.41
C PHE A 231 16.78 -6.37 2.85
N GLU A 232 16.72 -7.28 3.83
CA GLU A 232 16.59 -6.94 5.25
C GLU A 232 15.62 -5.79 5.50
N PRO A 233 14.36 -5.89 5.02
CA PRO A 233 13.43 -4.77 5.01
C PRO A 233 12.99 -4.39 6.41
N ASP A 234 12.72 -3.09 6.63
CA ASP A 234 12.03 -2.62 7.84
C ASP A 234 10.55 -3.06 7.88
N MET A 235 9.98 -3.33 6.70
CA MET A 235 8.57 -3.69 6.53
C MET A 235 8.41 -4.77 5.47
N LEU A 236 7.62 -5.80 5.78
CA LEU A 236 7.16 -6.82 4.83
C LEU A 236 5.64 -6.74 4.72
N TYR A 237 5.14 -6.58 3.49
CA TYR A 237 3.72 -6.59 3.19
C TYR A 237 3.38 -7.83 2.35
N SER A 238 2.39 -8.61 2.83
CA SER A 238 1.77 -9.67 2.06
C SER A 238 0.38 -9.26 1.62
N ASP A 239 0.10 -9.32 0.32
CA ASP A 239 -1.23 -9.03 -0.20
C ASP A 239 -2.22 -10.13 0.20
N GLY A 240 -3.08 -9.82 1.17
CA GLY A 240 -4.06 -10.71 1.75
C GLY A 240 -3.87 -10.94 3.25
N ALA A 241 -4.32 -12.09 3.76
CA ALA A 241 -4.11 -12.54 5.14
C ALA A 241 -2.68 -13.08 5.32
N VAL A 242 -2.35 -13.55 6.53
CA VAL A 242 -1.12 -14.32 6.76
C VAL A 242 -1.13 -15.55 5.86
N PRO A 243 -0.18 -15.68 4.91
CA PRO A 243 -0.25 -16.71 3.89
C PRO A 243 -0.22 -18.13 4.46
N PHE A 244 -1.05 -18.98 3.89
CA PHE A 244 -1.18 -20.41 4.21
C PHE A 244 -1.49 -20.70 5.68
N TYR A 245 -1.97 -19.71 6.42
CA TYR A 245 -2.55 -19.88 7.72
C TYR A 245 -3.90 -19.17 7.77
N ALA A 246 -4.97 -19.91 7.66
CA ALA A 246 -6.32 -19.33 7.71
C ALA A 246 -7.25 -20.23 8.53
N LYS A 247 -7.53 -19.85 9.79
CA LYS A 247 -8.54 -20.48 10.61
C LYS A 247 -9.93 -19.99 10.20
N GLY A 248 -10.79 -20.88 9.74
CA GLY A 248 -12.19 -20.56 9.40
C GLY A 248 -12.43 -20.04 7.99
N ALA A 249 -11.42 -19.70 7.22
CA ALA A 249 -11.47 -19.71 5.77
C ALA A 249 -10.98 -21.07 5.29
N THR A 250 -11.36 -21.45 4.13
CA THR A 250 -11.27 -22.76 3.50
C THR A 250 -9.90 -23.47 3.58
N ILE A 251 -8.84 -22.87 4.13
CA ILE A 251 -7.51 -23.48 4.20
C ILE A 251 -6.87 -23.19 5.55
N TYR A 252 -7.03 -24.10 6.47
CA TYR A 252 -6.12 -24.31 7.57
C TYR A 252 -5.41 -25.64 7.35
N ASP A 253 -4.11 -25.59 7.09
CA ASP A 253 -3.26 -26.77 7.18
C ASP A 253 -2.19 -26.51 8.25
N PRO A 254 -2.31 -27.14 9.45
CA PRO A 254 -1.33 -26.95 10.52
C PRO A 254 0.06 -27.47 10.14
N THR A 255 0.20 -28.22 9.05
CA THR A 255 1.50 -28.67 8.53
C THR A 255 2.20 -27.61 7.69
N TYR A 256 1.50 -26.52 7.33
CA TYR A 256 2.02 -25.42 6.50
C TYR A 256 2.05 -24.08 7.23
N GLU A 257 2.51 -24.05 8.44
CA GLU A 257 2.70 -22.83 9.25
C GLU A 257 3.72 -21.86 8.64
N SER A 258 3.86 -21.88 7.32
CA SER A 258 4.84 -21.10 6.57
C SER A 258 4.65 -19.59 6.81
N GLY A 259 3.43 -19.09 6.87
CA GLY A 259 3.15 -17.69 7.13
C GLY A 259 3.63 -17.23 8.51
N LEU A 260 3.31 -17.97 9.58
CA LEU A 260 3.77 -17.63 10.93
C LEU A 260 5.29 -17.76 11.08
N LYS A 261 5.89 -18.77 10.40
CA LYS A 261 7.37 -18.91 10.37
C LYS A 261 8.04 -17.77 9.63
N MET A 262 7.41 -17.22 8.58
CA MET A 262 7.93 -16.05 7.89
C MET A 262 7.88 -14.79 8.77
N VAL A 263 6.79 -14.58 9.51
CA VAL A 263 6.68 -13.47 10.47
C VAL A 263 7.73 -13.61 11.58
N ALA A 264 7.90 -14.81 12.14
CA ALA A 264 8.94 -15.08 13.15
C ALA A 264 10.35 -14.84 12.58
N HIS A 265 10.61 -15.28 11.34
CA HIS A 265 11.89 -15.05 10.65
C HIS A 265 12.19 -13.55 10.50
N LEU A 266 11.22 -12.76 10.03
CA LEU A 266 11.34 -11.31 9.87
C LEU A 266 11.68 -10.63 11.22
N TYR A 267 10.96 -10.97 12.28
CA TYR A 267 11.11 -10.35 13.60
C TYR A 267 12.40 -10.77 14.30
N ASN A 268 12.77 -12.03 14.19
CA ASN A 268 14.03 -12.54 14.76
C ASN A 268 15.25 -11.97 14.06
N GLY A 269 15.18 -11.76 12.74
CA GLY A 269 16.22 -11.05 11.98
C GLY A 269 16.43 -9.64 12.50
N SER A 270 15.33 -8.93 12.81
CA SER A 270 15.40 -7.61 13.43
C SER A 270 15.96 -7.67 14.86
N ALA A 271 15.47 -8.59 15.67
CA ALA A 271 15.93 -8.73 17.07
C ALA A 271 17.44 -9.02 17.16
N ALA A 272 17.97 -9.84 16.25
CA ALA A 272 19.40 -10.12 16.18
C ALA A 272 20.25 -8.87 15.91
N GLN A 273 19.73 -7.91 15.14
CA GLN A 273 20.42 -6.66 14.80
C GLN A 273 20.21 -5.56 15.83
N ASN A 274 19.19 -5.66 16.69
CA ASN A 274 18.76 -4.59 17.59
C ASN A 274 18.77 -5.01 19.08
N GLY A 275 19.73 -5.82 19.49
CA GLY A 275 19.92 -6.19 20.90
C GLY A 275 18.74 -6.95 21.52
N GLY A 276 18.01 -7.73 20.72
CA GLY A 276 16.86 -8.52 21.14
C GLY A 276 15.50 -7.86 20.89
N ALA A 277 15.47 -6.59 20.48
CA ALA A 277 14.24 -5.86 20.20
C ALA A 277 13.85 -5.93 18.71
N ASN A 278 12.58 -6.22 18.41
CA ASN A 278 12.10 -6.13 17.04
C ASN A 278 11.79 -4.68 16.64
N GLN A 279 12.30 -4.26 15.48
CA GLN A 279 12.04 -2.95 14.86
C GLN A 279 11.39 -3.07 13.47
N ARG A 280 11.10 -4.30 13.02
CA ARG A 280 10.45 -4.57 11.72
C ARG A 280 8.96 -4.79 11.89
N ILE A 281 8.21 -4.58 10.80
CA ILE A 281 6.76 -4.67 10.77
C ILE A 281 6.33 -5.64 9.68
N TYR A 282 5.36 -6.48 10.01
CA TYR A 282 4.62 -7.29 9.05
C TYR A 282 3.24 -6.68 8.82
N PHE A 283 2.86 -6.48 7.55
CA PHE A 283 1.54 -5.98 7.13
C PHE A 283 0.72 -7.07 6.47
N GLN A 284 -0.57 -7.11 6.79
CA GLN A 284 -1.53 -8.05 6.24
C GLN A 284 -2.96 -7.48 6.31
N LYS A 285 -3.91 -8.06 5.56
CA LYS A 285 -5.27 -7.51 5.37
C LYS A 285 -6.37 -8.20 6.18
N ASP A 286 -6.05 -9.17 7.03
CA ASP A 286 -7.06 -9.89 7.84
C ASP A 286 -7.34 -9.16 9.15
N SER A 287 -8.57 -8.64 9.27
CA SER A 287 -9.02 -7.89 10.44
C SER A 287 -9.47 -8.76 11.63
N ARG A 288 -9.39 -10.09 11.53
CA ARG A 288 -9.72 -10.97 12.65
C ARG A 288 -8.72 -10.77 13.80
N PRO A 289 -9.18 -10.78 15.07
CA PRO A 289 -8.34 -10.40 16.21
C PRO A 289 -7.03 -11.16 16.34
N GLU A 290 -7.02 -12.44 15.99
CA GLU A 290 -5.83 -13.30 16.05
C GLU A 290 -4.75 -12.89 15.05
N PHE A 291 -5.12 -12.38 13.86
CA PHE A 291 -4.17 -11.94 12.84
C PHE A 291 -3.76 -10.48 13.02
N PHE A 292 -4.69 -9.67 13.51
CA PHE A 292 -4.49 -8.24 13.69
C PHE A 292 -3.35 -7.92 14.70
N ARG A 293 -3.09 -8.84 15.66
CA ARG A 293 -2.11 -8.61 16.74
C ARG A 293 -0.69 -9.10 16.43
N ILE A 294 -0.49 -9.86 15.38
CA ILE A 294 0.84 -10.38 15.04
C ILE A 294 1.64 -9.46 14.12
N GLY A 295 1.05 -8.36 13.68
CA GLY A 295 1.60 -7.34 12.82
C GLY A 295 0.70 -6.13 12.80
N LEU A 296 0.68 -5.39 11.70
CA LEU A 296 -0.24 -4.27 11.50
C LEU A 296 -1.27 -4.59 10.41
N LEU A 297 -2.48 -4.12 10.63
CA LEU A 297 -3.54 -4.19 9.63
C LEU A 297 -3.27 -3.15 8.54
N ASP A 298 -3.32 -3.60 7.30
CA ASP A 298 -3.43 -2.75 6.12
C ASP A 298 -4.85 -2.84 5.56
N ILE A 299 -5.47 -1.70 5.29
CA ILE A 299 -6.86 -1.61 4.81
C ILE A 299 -6.87 -1.02 3.42
N GLU A 300 -6.85 -1.88 2.41
CA GLU A 300 -6.81 -1.45 1.02
C GLU A 300 -7.96 -0.52 0.65
N ARG A 301 -7.60 0.69 0.17
CA ARG A 301 -8.52 1.71 -0.38
C ARG A 301 -9.75 1.92 0.52
N SER A 302 -9.52 1.94 1.83
CA SER A 302 -10.58 2.05 2.84
C SER A 302 -10.06 2.79 4.06
N LEU A 303 -10.97 3.18 4.93
CA LEU A 303 -10.71 4.03 6.07
C LEU A 303 -11.37 3.45 7.32
N GLU A 304 -10.84 3.80 8.47
CA GLU A 304 -11.51 3.53 9.73
C GLU A 304 -12.46 4.67 10.10
N ASP A 305 -13.54 4.32 10.78
CA ASP A 305 -14.59 5.28 11.13
C ASP A 305 -14.21 6.17 12.32
N ASP A 306 -13.32 5.67 13.20
CA ASP A 306 -12.93 6.33 14.45
C ASP A 306 -11.48 6.00 14.82
N ILE A 307 -10.99 6.60 15.90
CA ILE A 307 -9.66 6.35 16.47
C ILE A 307 -9.53 4.87 16.83
N LYS A 308 -8.48 4.23 16.29
CA LYS A 308 -8.15 2.85 16.65
C LYS A 308 -7.11 2.81 17.78
N PRO A 309 -7.24 1.87 18.71
CA PRO A 309 -6.27 1.72 19.79
C PRO A 309 -4.89 1.25 19.31
N LEU A 310 -4.86 0.44 18.24
CA LEU A 310 -3.63 -0.01 17.58
C LEU A 310 -3.38 0.79 16.31
N PRO A 311 -2.12 1.10 15.97
CA PRO A 311 -1.79 1.69 14.68
C PRO A 311 -2.21 0.78 13.53
N TRP A 312 -2.54 1.38 12.41
CA TRP A 312 -2.94 0.72 11.17
C TRP A 312 -2.41 1.47 9.96
N GLN A 313 -2.52 0.89 8.80
CA GLN A 313 -2.18 1.52 7.53
C GLN A 313 -3.37 1.42 6.58
N THR A 314 -3.52 2.40 5.71
CA THR A 314 -4.26 2.23 4.48
C THR A 314 -3.32 2.41 3.31
N ASP A 315 -3.41 1.47 2.37
CA ASP A 315 -2.78 1.59 1.07
C ASP A 315 -3.80 2.07 0.03
N THR A 316 -3.38 3.02 -0.79
CA THR A 316 -4.16 3.49 -1.94
C THR A 316 -3.23 3.97 -3.05
N CYS A 317 -3.78 4.37 -4.19
CA CYS A 317 -3.00 4.84 -5.32
C CYS A 317 -3.48 6.21 -5.80
N LEU A 318 -2.59 6.96 -6.44
CA LEU A 318 -2.99 8.20 -7.13
C LEU A 318 -4.01 7.89 -8.23
N GLY A 319 -3.78 6.85 -9.02
CA GLY A 319 -4.68 6.38 -10.08
C GLY A 319 -5.04 4.91 -9.92
N HIS A 320 -4.45 4.05 -10.73
CA HIS A 320 -4.52 2.59 -10.62
C HIS A 320 -3.28 2.02 -9.94
N TRP A 321 -3.32 0.72 -9.57
CA TRP A 321 -2.16 0.02 -9.01
C TRP A 321 -1.02 -0.03 -10.04
N PHE A 322 -1.23 -0.65 -11.19
CA PHE A 322 -0.34 -0.52 -12.33
C PHE A 322 -0.77 0.63 -13.24
N TYR A 323 0.17 1.15 -14.01
CA TYR A 323 -0.06 2.24 -14.93
C TYR A 323 -1.18 1.91 -15.94
N ASP A 324 -2.12 2.85 -16.09
CA ASP A 324 -3.23 2.77 -17.05
C ASP A 324 -3.42 4.13 -17.71
N VAL A 325 -3.34 4.16 -19.05
CA VAL A 325 -3.53 5.39 -19.83
C VAL A 325 -4.91 6.03 -19.66
N ARG A 326 -5.87 5.29 -19.09
CA ARG A 326 -7.25 5.73 -18.83
C ARG A 326 -7.43 6.24 -17.40
N ALA A 327 -6.39 6.16 -16.57
CA ALA A 327 -6.48 6.50 -15.15
C ALA A 327 -6.88 7.96 -14.94
N GLN A 328 -7.76 8.18 -13.97
CA GLN A 328 -8.00 9.49 -13.39
C GLN A 328 -7.25 9.54 -12.07
N TYR A 329 -6.44 10.58 -11.89
CA TYR A 329 -5.61 10.72 -10.70
C TYR A 329 -6.35 11.47 -9.60
N LYS A 330 -6.09 11.08 -8.35
CA LYS A 330 -6.39 11.92 -7.18
C LYS A 330 -5.58 13.21 -7.26
N ASP A 331 -6.22 14.33 -7.02
CA ASP A 331 -5.51 15.59 -6.85
C ASP A 331 -4.88 15.70 -5.45
N HIS A 332 -4.05 16.71 -5.25
CA HIS A 332 -3.37 16.94 -3.97
C HIS A 332 -4.34 17.20 -2.80
N ARG A 333 -5.52 17.78 -3.07
CA ARG A 333 -6.54 18.07 -2.03
C ARG A 333 -7.16 16.78 -1.51
N GLN A 334 -7.43 15.85 -2.40
CA GLN A 334 -7.92 14.51 -2.04
C GLN A 334 -6.88 13.77 -1.19
N VAL A 335 -5.61 13.78 -1.60
CA VAL A 335 -4.53 13.08 -0.84
C VAL A 335 -4.28 13.73 0.52
N ILE A 336 -4.22 15.07 0.58
CA ILE A 336 -4.04 15.79 1.85
C ILE A 336 -5.22 15.51 2.79
N GLY A 337 -6.44 15.55 2.28
CA GLY A 337 -7.64 15.24 3.05
C GLY A 337 -7.62 13.83 3.63
N LEU A 338 -7.22 12.83 2.83
CA LEU A 338 -7.00 11.45 3.29
C LEU A 338 -5.93 11.40 4.38
N LEU A 339 -4.76 11.98 4.15
CA LEU A 339 -3.64 11.92 5.08
C LEU A 339 -4.03 12.48 6.46
N VAL A 340 -4.66 13.65 6.48
CA VAL A 340 -5.07 14.29 7.73
C VAL A 340 -6.11 13.45 8.46
N ASP A 341 -7.13 12.95 7.76
CA ASP A 341 -8.18 12.12 8.35
C ASP A 341 -7.64 10.79 8.91
N ILE A 342 -6.77 10.11 8.16
CA ILE A 342 -6.13 8.85 8.56
C ILE A 342 -5.26 9.05 9.81
N VAL A 343 -4.42 10.09 9.81
CA VAL A 343 -3.51 10.36 10.93
C VAL A 343 -4.28 10.72 12.21
N SER A 344 -5.39 11.46 12.09
CA SER A 344 -6.25 11.77 13.23
C SER A 344 -6.89 10.53 13.88
N LYS A 345 -6.96 9.41 13.15
CA LYS A 345 -7.53 8.12 13.58
C LYS A 345 -6.50 7.05 13.93
N ASN A 346 -5.24 7.44 14.17
CA ASN A 346 -4.09 6.56 14.49
C ASN A 346 -3.56 5.74 13.31
N GLY A 347 -3.84 6.18 12.08
CA GLY A 347 -3.40 5.50 10.86
C GLY A 347 -2.17 6.12 10.21
N ASN A 348 -1.58 5.39 9.26
CA ASN A 348 -0.59 5.86 8.31
C ASN A 348 -1.13 5.70 6.89
N LEU A 349 -0.79 6.62 6.01
CA LEU A 349 -1.11 6.53 4.59
C LEU A 349 0.08 5.97 3.81
N LEU A 350 -0.13 4.90 3.03
CA LEU A 350 0.77 4.41 2.00
C LEU A 350 0.17 4.71 0.63
N LEU A 351 0.83 5.59 -0.13
CA LEU A 351 0.34 6.05 -1.43
C LEU A 351 1.16 5.49 -2.57
N ASN A 352 0.55 4.68 -3.43
CA ASN A 352 1.17 4.22 -4.66
C ASN A 352 1.18 5.31 -5.73
N VAL A 353 2.34 5.50 -6.36
CA VAL A 353 2.55 6.38 -7.52
C VAL A 353 2.71 5.50 -8.75
N PRO A 354 1.73 5.46 -9.67
CA PRO A 354 1.82 4.61 -10.85
C PRO A 354 2.97 5.03 -11.75
N GLN A 355 3.81 4.05 -12.15
CA GLN A 355 4.94 4.27 -13.05
C GLN A 355 4.68 3.71 -14.44
N ARG A 356 5.08 4.45 -15.45
CA ARG A 356 5.13 4.00 -16.84
C ARG A 356 6.12 2.84 -17.01
N PRO A 357 5.99 2.05 -18.07
CA PRO A 357 6.93 0.94 -18.31
C PRO A 357 8.39 1.41 -18.45
N ASP A 358 8.62 2.63 -18.89
CA ASP A 358 9.95 3.23 -19.01
C ASP A 358 10.56 3.68 -17.66
N GLY A 359 9.77 3.67 -16.58
CA GLY A 359 10.19 4.06 -15.22
C GLY A 359 9.82 5.47 -14.82
N THR A 360 9.28 6.29 -15.73
CA THR A 360 8.82 7.65 -15.42
C THR A 360 7.45 7.66 -14.76
N ILE A 361 7.06 8.80 -14.22
CA ILE A 361 5.69 9.08 -13.74
C ILE A 361 5.08 10.21 -14.57
N ASP A 362 3.76 10.27 -14.64
CA ASP A 362 3.05 11.33 -15.34
C ASP A 362 3.26 12.70 -14.68
N GLU A 363 3.24 13.75 -15.48
CA GLU A 363 3.36 15.14 -15.01
C GLU A 363 2.25 15.50 -14.00
N GLU A 364 1.07 14.93 -14.14
CA GLU A 364 -0.03 15.13 -13.20
C GLU A 364 0.27 14.51 -11.83
N CYS A 365 0.88 13.31 -11.80
CA CYS A 365 1.37 12.70 -10.56
C CYS A 365 2.49 13.56 -9.94
N ARG A 366 3.43 14.04 -10.75
CA ARG A 366 4.52 14.91 -10.31
C ARG A 366 3.98 16.20 -9.70
N PHE A 367 3.05 16.85 -10.39
CA PHE A 367 2.39 18.07 -9.91
C PHE A 367 1.69 17.84 -8.56
N THR A 368 0.96 16.74 -8.43
CA THR A 368 0.28 16.36 -7.18
C THR A 368 1.28 16.19 -6.02
N LEU A 369 2.39 15.48 -6.26
CA LEU A 369 3.44 15.29 -5.25
C LEU A 369 4.12 16.61 -4.86
N GLU A 370 4.41 17.51 -5.82
CA GLU A 370 4.98 18.82 -5.52
C GLU A 370 4.01 19.71 -4.72
N LYS A 371 2.70 19.62 -4.97
CA LYS A 371 1.68 20.31 -4.16
C LYS A 371 1.59 19.76 -2.74
N ILE A 372 1.70 18.44 -2.58
CA ILE A 372 1.78 17.81 -1.26
C ILE A 372 3.06 18.28 -0.54
N ALA A 373 4.20 18.36 -1.24
CA ALA A 373 5.46 18.87 -0.68
C ALA A 373 5.33 20.30 -0.14
N GLN A 374 4.67 21.18 -0.89
CA GLN A 374 4.39 22.55 -0.45
C GLN A 374 3.56 22.57 0.83
N TRP A 375 2.49 21.77 0.88
CA TRP A 375 1.63 21.67 2.07
C TRP A 375 2.37 21.08 3.28
N ILE A 376 3.13 20.00 3.09
CA ILE A 376 3.92 19.35 4.14
C ILE A 376 4.98 20.30 4.72
N SER A 377 5.60 21.14 3.89
CA SER A 377 6.59 22.12 4.37
C SER A 377 6.00 23.12 5.36
N VAL A 378 4.69 23.34 5.33
CA VAL A 378 3.96 24.23 6.22
C VAL A 378 3.32 23.47 7.39
N CYS A 379 2.56 22.42 7.09
CA CYS A 379 1.68 21.74 8.03
C CYS A 379 2.25 20.43 8.61
N GLY A 380 3.42 19.99 8.17
CA GLY A 380 4.01 18.70 8.57
C GLY A 380 4.27 18.55 10.08
N GLU A 381 4.42 19.66 10.82
CA GLU A 381 4.56 19.65 12.28
C GLU A 381 3.35 19.02 12.97
N GLY A 382 2.14 19.25 12.43
CA GLY A 382 0.90 18.67 12.92
C GLY A 382 0.66 17.22 12.47
N ILE A 383 1.49 16.68 11.58
CA ILE A 383 1.40 15.31 11.07
C ILE A 383 2.42 14.39 11.75
N TYR A 384 3.72 14.68 11.59
CA TYR A 384 4.79 13.78 12.01
C TYR A 384 5.03 13.80 13.52
N GLY A 385 5.27 12.61 14.09
CA GLY A 385 5.50 12.46 15.54
C GLY A 385 4.27 12.72 16.40
N THR A 386 3.08 12.85 15.78
CA THR A 386 1.83 13.09 16.51
C THR A 386 1.12 11.81 16.91
N ARG A 387 0.14 11.94 17.78
CA ARG A 387 -0.82 10.89 18.18
C ARG A 387 -2.24 11.42 18.01
N PRO A 388 -3.26 10.57 17.94
CA PRO A 388 -4.64 11.04 17.96
C PRO A 388 -4.91 11.88 19.20
N TYR A 389 -5.74 12.87 19.04
CA TYR A 389 -6.35 13.57 20.16
C TYR A 389 -7.49 12.70 20.75
N HIS A 390 -8.17 13.11 21.82
CA HIS A 390 -9.25 12.29 22.40
C HIS A 390 -10.47 12.13 21.49
N VAL A 391 -10.62 12.98 20.48
CA VAL A 391 -11.51 12.83 19.32
C VAL A 391 -10.72 13.04 18.04
N TYR A 392 -11.06 12.34 16.97
CA TYR A 392 -10.36 12.53 15.70
C TYR A 392 -10.73 13.83 15.00
N GLY A 393 -11.94 14.38 15.30
CA GLY A 393 -12.38 15.61 14.65
C GLY A 393 -13.81 16.00 14.98
N GLU A 394 -14.22 17.08 14.38
CA GLU A 394 -15.59 17.61 14.42
C GLU A 394 -16.02 18.12 13.05
N GLY A 395 -17.30 18.47 12.90
CA GLY A 395 -17.91 18.88 11.64
C GLY A 395 -18.75 17.79 10.98
N PRO A 396 -19.43 18.09 9.86
CA PRO A 396 -20.40 17.19 9.25
C PRO A 396 -19.76 16.10 8.36
N THR A 397 -18.56 16.35 7.81
CA THR A 397 -17.98 15.45 6.81
C THR A 397 -17.32 14.24 7.45
N ARG A 398 -17.68 13.06 6.95
CA ARG A 398 -17.08 11.79 7.32
C ARG A 398 -16.51 11.15 6.06
N LEU A 399 -15.22 10.80 6.08
CA LEU A 399 -14.65 9.88 5.12
C LEU A 399 -14.96 8.47 5.63
N ASN A 400 -15.93 7.84 5.00
CA ASN A 400 -16.31 6.47 5.29
C ASN A 400 -16.14 5.65 4.02
N ALA A 401 -15.40 4.57 4.10
CA ALA A 401 -15.54 3.52 3.11
C ALA A 401 -16.87 2.82 3.35
N ASP A 402 -17.90 3.15 2.59
CA ASP A 402 -19.13 2.38 2.62
C ASP A 402 -18.79 0.93 2.24
N LYS A 403 -19.07 -0.01 3.15
CA LYS A 403 -18.86 -1.46 2.90
C LYS A 403 -19.62 -1.94 1.66
N ARG A 404 -20.68 -1.23 1.25
CA ARG A 404 -21.38 -1.44 0.00
C ARG A 404 -20.56 -1.08 -1.23
N ASP A 405 -19.65 -0.11 -1.11
CA ASP A 405 -18.76 0.25 -2.22
C ASP A 405 -17.77 -0.86 -2.56
N LYS A 406 -17.29 -1.66 -1.59
CA LYS A 406 -16.45 -2.85 -1.87
C LYS A 406 -17.19 -3.91 -2.69
N ALA A 407 -18.47 -4.16 -2.40
CA ALA A 407 -19.29 -5.09 -3.16
C ALA A 407 -19.60 -4.54 -4.57
N ILE A 408 -19.87 -3.24 -4.68
CA ILE A 408 -20.07 -2.54 -5.96
C ILE A 408 -18.76 -2.51 -6.76
N GLN A 409 -17.63 -2.25 -6.14
CA GLN A 409 -16.30 -2.29 -6.78
C GLN A 409 -15.98 -3.70 -7.29
N SER A 410 -16.26 -4.74 -6.51
CA SER A 410 -16.07 -6.12 -6.94
C SER A 410 -16.98 -6.48 -8.11
N ALA A 411 -18.25 -6.08 -8.07
CA ALA A 411 -19.20 -6.31 -9.16
C ALA A 411 -18.82 -5.51 -10.42
N LEU A 412 -18.34 -4.29 -10.29
CA LEU A 412 -17.95 -3.44 -11.42
C LEU A 412 -16.62 -3.84 -12.04
N ARG A 413 -15.67 -4.39 -11.25
CA ARG A 413 -14.46 -5.05 -11.81
C ARG A 413 -14.82 -6.18 -12.76
N THR A 414 -15.98 -6.83 -12.52
CA THR A 414 -16.47 -7.94 -13.34
C THR A 414 -17.29 -7.45 -14.54
N LEU A 415 -18.07 -6.37 -14.39
CA LEU A 415 -19.06 -5.92 -15.37
C LEU A 415 -18.59 -4.77 -16.27
N ALA A 416 -17.67 -3.94 -15.78
CA ALA A 416 -17.11 -2.81 -16.52
C ALA A 416 -15.64 -2.60 -16.13
N PRO A 417 -14.73 -3.43 -16.65
CA PRO A 417 -13.29 -3.22 -16.47
C PRO A 417 -12.91 -1.83 -17.00
N GLY A 418 -12.35 -0.99 -16.16
CA GLY A 418 -12.00 0.40 -16.51
C GLY A 418 -12.98 1.47 -16.03
N ALA A 419 -14.12 1.13 -15.43
CA ALA A 419 -14.97 2.10 -14.76
C ALA A 419 -14.26 2.65 -13.51
N THR A 420 -14.04 3.96 -13.50
CA THR A 420 -13.29 4.71 -12.50
C THR A 420 -14.09 4.93 -11.21
N ILE A 421 -14.30 3.89 -10.42
CA ILE A 421 -14.84 4.01 -9.05
C ILE A 421 -13.71 4.12 -8.02
N TYR A 422 -12.47 4.16 -8.51
CA TYR A 422 -11.27 3.94 -7.72
C TYR A 422 -10.84 5.07 -6.77
N ASN A 423 -11.55 6.20 -6.72
CA ASN A 423 -11.12 7.33 -5.89
C ASN A 423 -12.18 7.79 -4.89
N ARG A 424 -13.27 7.02 -4.70
CA ARG A 424 -14.37 7.42 -3.81
C ARG A 424 -13.98 7.54 -2.35
N GLU A 425 -12.96 6.80 -1.89
CA GLU A 425 -12.42 6.93 -0.54
C GLU A 425 -11.86 8.32 -0.25
N ALA A 426 -11.50 9.06 -1.31
CA ALA A 426 -10.95 10.40 -1.23
C ALA A 426 -11.97 11.51 -1.51
N ASP A 427 -13.19 11.15 -1.96
CA ASP A 427 -14.21 12.12 -2.32
C ASP A 427 -14.86 12.71 -1.06
N ALA A 428 -14.43 13.91 -0.70
CA ALA A 428 -15.00 14.68 0.39
C ALA A 428 -15.25 16.12 -0.02
N GLN A 429 -16.42 16.62 0.31
CA GLN A 429 -16.74 18.05 0.25
C GLN A 429 -16.50 18.66 1.63
N TRP A 430 -15.25 19.04 1.90
CA TRP A 430 -14.86 19.63 3.17
C TRP A 430 -15.52 20.99 3.38
N THR A 431 -16.11 21.18 4.56
CA THR A 431 -16.75 22.43 4.97
C THR A 431 -15.85 23.24 5.90
N PRO A 432 -16.13 24.53 6.12
CA PRO A 432 -15.41 25.35 7.10
C PRO A 432 -15.49 24.86 8.55
N TRP A 433 -16.44 23.98 8.85
CA TRP A 433 -16.65 23.40 10.19
C TRP A 433 -15.97 22.04 10.38
N ASP A 434 -15.38 21.49 9.32
CA ASP A 434 -14.67 20.22 9.42
C ASP A 434 -13.27 20.43 9.98
N ILE A 435 -13.05 19.88 11.16
CA ILE A 435 -11.77 19.93 11.86
C ILE A 435 -11.27 18.50 12.06
N ARG A 436 -9.96 18.29 11.96
CA ARG A 436 -9.29 17.06 12.36
C ARG A 436 -8.22 17.38 13.39
N TYR A 437 -8.06 16.51 14.38
CA TYR A 437 -7.18 16.75 15.51
C TYR A 437 -6.05 15.74 15.61
N THR A 438 -4.87 16.26 15.93
CA THR A 438 -3.71 15.47 16.37
C THR A 438 -3.08 16.15 17.59
N GLN A 439 -2.15 15.46 18.27
CA GLN A 439 -1.49 16.04 19.43
C GLN A 439 -0.04 15.57 19.59
N LYS A 440 0.76 16.39 20.28
CA LYS A 440 2.03 16.02 20.93
C LYS A 440 1.85 16.24 22.43
N GLU A 441 1.34 15.23 23.09
CA GLU A 441 0.91 15.32 24.48
C GLU A 441 2.06 15.75 25.41
N THR A 442 3.24 15.19 25.22
CA THR A 442 4.44 15.53 26.02
C THR A 442 4.90 16.98 25.85
N GLU A 443 4.49 17.64 24.75
CA GLU A 443 4.79 19.04 24.47
C GLU A 443 3.62 19.98 24.86
N GLY A 444 2.47 19.45 25.33
CA GLY A 444 1.27 20.23 25.60
C GLY A 444 0.67 20.88 24.35
N LYS A 445 0.84 20.25 23.18
CA LYS A 445 0.40 20.77 21.88
C LYS A 445 -0.75 19.97 21.31
N VAL A 446 -1.78 20.67 20.87
CA VAL A 446 -2.86 20.13 20.03
C VAL A 446 -2.79 20.82 18.66
N TYR A 447 -2.95 20.04 17.61
CA TYR A 447 -3.04 20.54 16.24
C TYR A 447 -4.46 20.36 15.73
N ALA A 448 -5.05 21.45 15.22
CA ALA A 448 -6.38 21.46 14.63
C ALA A 448 -6.28 21.81 13.14
N PHE A 449 -6.54 20.83 12.29
CA PHE A 449 -6.59 21.03 10.84
C PHE A 449 -7.98 21.53 10.44
N VAL A 450 -8.05 22.74 9.93
CA VAL A 450 -9.25 23.35 9.36
C VAL A 450 -9.36 22.88 7.90
N MET A 451 -10.25 21.93 7.64
CA MET A 451 -10.27 21.21 6.38
C MET A 451 -10.81 22.04 5.22
N GLY A 452 -11.82 22.88 5.47
CA GLY A 452 -12.39 23.79 4.47
C GLY A 452 -11.84 25.20 4.55
N ASP A 453 -12.34 26.09 3.69
CA ASP A 453 -11.98 27.52 3.69
C ASP A 453 -12.76 28.27 4.76
N ALA A 454 -12.08 28.73 5.81
CA ALA A 454 -12.65 29.46 6.94
C ALA A 454 -11.80 30.67 7.30
N ARG A 455 -12.45 31.72 7.82
CA ARG A 455 -11.79 32.92 8.40
C ARG A 455 -12.01 33.04 9.90
N ALA A 456 -13.03 32.36 10.41
CA ALA A 456 -13.26 32.18 11.84
C ALA A 456 -13.53 30.69 12.10
N VAL A 457 -12.89 30.15 13.11
CA VAL A 457 -12.94 28.72 13.44
C VAL A 457 -13.35 28.60 14.90
N SER A 458 -14.35 27.77 15.17
CA SER A 458 -14.79 27.43 16.52
C SER A 458 -14.43 25.99 16.82
N LEU A 459 -13.58 25.79 17.83
CA LEU A 459 -13.12 24.47 18.27
C LEU A 459 -13.90 24.08 19.53
N THR A 460 -14.86 23.16 19.36
CA THR A 460 -15.80 22.76 20.42
C THR A 460 -15.33 21.55 21.21
N GLN A 461 -14.33 20.85 20.69
CA GLN A 461 -13.81 19.60 21.25
C GLN A 461 -12.48 19.75 21.99
N LEU A 462 -12.00 20.99 22.20
CA LEU A 462 -10.80 21.20 23.00
C LEU A 462 -11.08 20.93 24.47
N LYS A 463 -10.19 20.15 25.11
CA LYS A 463 -10.17 20.03 26.57
C LYS A 463 -9.63 21.31 27.16
N GLU A 464 -10.27 21.81 28.20
CA GLU A 464 -9.83 22.97 29.00
C GLU A 464 -9.40 24.18 28.13
N PRO A 465 -10.28 24.67 27.22
CA PRO A 465 -9.93 25.77 26.32
C PRO A 465 -9.52 27.06 27.07
N GLU A 466 -9.92 27.22 28.32
CA GLU A 466 -9.52 28.32 29.22
C GLU A 466 -8.03 28.26 29.61
N LYS A 467 -7.37 27.10 29.47
CA LYS A 467 -5.94 26.96 29.72
C LYS A 467 -5.07 27.22 28.45
N VAL A 468 -5.69 27.52 27.31
CA VAL A 468 -4.91 27.82 26.09
C VAL A 468 -4.07 29.08 26.32
N ALA A 469 -2.76 28.90 26.08
CA ALA A 469 -1.77 29.97 26.20
C ALA A 469 -1.55 30.71 24.88
N SER A 470 -1.58 30.01 23.79
CA SER A 470 -1.35 30.58 22.46
C SER A 470 -1.98 29.72 21.36
N VAL A 471 -2.35 30.40 20.27
CA VAL A 471 -2.79 29.77 19.02
C VAL A 471 -1.96 30.34 17.88
N ARG A 472 -1.38 29.47 17.09
CA ARG A 472 -0.54 29.82 15.93
C ARG A 472 -1.05 29.11 14.68
N LEU A 473 -1.24 29.84 13.60
CA LEU A 473 -1.46 29.26 12.28
C LEU A 473 -0.11 28.90 11.67
N LEU A 474 0.12 27.63 11.38
CA LEU A 474 1.37 27.17 10.77
C LEU A 474 1.60 27.88 9.43
N GLY A 475 2.82 28.35 9.21
CA GLY A 475 3.18 29.15 8.02
C GLY A 475 2.78 30.63 8.06
N CYS A 476 2.09 31.09 9.14
CA CYS A 476 1.64 32.48 9.25
C CYS A 476 2.06 33.14 10.59
N GLY A 477 2.01 32.42 11.71
CA GLY A 477 2.32 32.93 13.04
C GLY A 477 1.10 33.00 13.95
N SER A 478 1.21 33.77 15.05
CA SER A 478 0.14 33.90 16.04
C SER A 478 -1.13 34.49 15.44
N VAL A 479 -2.27 33.95 15.83
CA VAL A 479 -3.59 34.43 15.41
C VAL A 479 -4.42 34.87 16.64
N PRO A 480 -5.30 35.89 16.50
CA PRO A 480 -6.23 36.27 17.57
C PRO A 480 -7.16 35.11 17.92
N PHE A 481 -7.41 34.92 19.20
CA PHE A 481 -8.40 33.97 19.70
C PHE A 481 -9.05 34.43 20.97
N HIS A 482 -10.21 33.87 21.30
CA HIS A 482 -10.84 34.02 22.59
C HIS A 482 -11.53 32.73 23.01
N THR A 483 -11.82 32.60 24.30
CA THR A 483 -12.48 31.42 24.86
C THR A 483 -13.76 31.89 25.58
N GLU A 484 -14.88 31.31 25.20
CA GLU A 484 -16.18 31.62 25.82
C GLU A 484 -17.05 30.36 25.82
N GLY A 485 -17.72 30.09 26.95
CA GLY A 485 -18.66 28.96 27.06
C GLY A 485 -18.03 27.58 26.79
N GLY A 486 -16.73 27.41 27.02
CA GLY A 486 -16.02 26.13 26.73
C GLY A 486 -15.60 25.95 25.26
N VAL A 487 -15.73 26.99 24.44
CA VAL A 487 -15.37 27.00 23.03
C VAL A 487 -14.18 27.93 22.80
N LEU A 488 -13.18 27.50 22.04
CA LEU A 488 -12.12 28.36 21.53
C LEU A 488 -12.51 28.86 20.14
N SER A 489 -12.56 30.16 19.96
CA SER A 489 -12.73 30.81 18.65
C SER A 489 -11.43 31.44 18.21
N ALA A 490 -10.92 31.09 17.02
CA ALA A 490 -9.72 31.64 16.40
C ALA A 490 -10.06 32.36 15.10
N TYR A 491 -9.35 33.48 14.83
CA TYR A 491 -9.55 34.31 13.64
C TYR A 491 -8.36 34.21 12.71
N LEU A 492 -8.58 33.66 11.52
CA LEU A 492 -7.57 33.41 10.53
C LEU A 492 -7.40 34.66 9.61
N PRO A 493 -6.20 34.88 9.07
CA PRO A 493 -5.96 35.97 8.15
C PRO A 493 -6.73 35.79 6.84
N GLU A 494 -6.91 36.88 6.10
CA GLU A 494 -7.59 36.85 4.80
C GLU A 494 -6.89 35.93 3.80
N ARG A 495 -5.56 35.95 3.78
CA ARG A 495 -4.75 35.05 2.95
C ARG A 495 -4.21 33.91 3.80
N LEU A 496 -4.68 32.71 3.51
CA LEU A 496 -4.25 31.47 4.18
C LEU A 496 -2.92 30.96 3.58
N PRO A 497 -2.07 30.31 4.38
CA PRO A 497 -0.79 29.75 3.90
C PRO A 497 -0.97 28.53 2.99
N CYS A 498 -2.06 27.79 3.13
CA CYS A 498 -2.36 26.59 2.33
C CYS A 498 -3.75 26.69 1.68
N GLU A 499 -3.91 26.03 0.53
CA GLU A 499 -5.18 25.97 -0.20
C GLU A 499 -6.27 25.23 0.58
N MET A 500 -5.88 24.30 1.47
CA MET A 500 -6.78 23.51 2.32
C MET A 500 -6.04 22.99 3.56
N ALA A 501 -6.81 22.43 4.48
CA ALA A 501 -6.30 21.78 5.69
C ALA A 501 -5.24 22.64 6.41
N ASN A 502 -5.57 23.91 6.62
CA ASN A 502 -4.72 24.84 7.33
C ASN A 502 -4.62 24.44 8.80
N CYS A 503 -3.42 24.38 9.35
CA CYS A 503 -3.17 23.80 10.66
C CYS A 503 -2.96 24.87 11.73
N LEU A 504 -3.77 24.83 12.78
CA LEU A 504 -3.60 25.59 14.01
C LEU A 504 -2.80 24.75 15.02
N GLU A 505 -1.69 25.28 15.53
CA GLU A 505 -1.02 24.80 16.72
C GLU A 505 -1.61 25.51 17.94
N ILE A 506 -2.04 24.73 18.91
CA ILE A 506 -2.66 25.20 20.14
C ILE A 506 -1.82 24.71 21.30
N VAL A 507 -1.29 25.64 22.09
CA VAL A 507 -0.45 25.32 23.27
C VAL A 507 -1.25 25.61 24.54
N THR A 508 -1.32 24.62 25.42
CA THR A 508 -1.98 24.78 26.73
C THR A 508 -0.97 25.08 27.84
N ARG A 509 -1.38 25.82 28.84
CA ARG A 509 -0.60 25.97 30.08
C ARG A 509 -0.62 24.65 30.84
N PRO A 510 0.46 24.31 31.55
CA PRO A 510 0.51 23.11 32.39
C PRO A 510 -0.50 23.09 33.50
#